data_f1677e943f64b4977830c2c500f11424
#
_entry.id   f1677e943f64b4977830c2c500f11424
#
_cell.length_a   1.000
_cell.length_b   1.000
_cell.length_c   1.000
_cell.angle_alpha   90.00
_cell.angle_beta   90.00
_cell.angle_gamma   90.00
#
_symmetry.space_group_name_H-M   'P 1'
#
loop_
_entity.id
_entity.type
_entity.pdbx_description
1 polymer ?
#
loop_
_entity_poly.entity_id
_entity_poly.type
_entity_poly.pdbx_seq_one_letter_code
_entity_poly.pdbx_strand_id
1 'polypeptide(L)'
;KAEQIYKIFIACTRKESEEIPLHGLPSVWFREDTLLIEPVQKERGIFEIMKRYHLNDEQIVVFGDGMNDCSMFRKEWMTVAMGNGKAPLKEKAKYITKNADEDGIYEACRHFGWI
;
A
#
# COMPACT_ATOMS: atom_id res chain seq x y z
N LYS A 1 20.18 -19.16 9.01
CA LYS A 1 20.37 -18.44 7.74
C LYS A 1 18.99 -18.24 7.12
N ALA A 2 18.59 -16.99 6.90
CA ALA A 2 17.29 -16.72 6.23
C ALA A 2 17.41 -17.19 4.77
N GLU A 3 16.47 -18.01 4.32
CA GLU A 3 16.41 -18.46 2.92
C GLU A 3 15.86 -17.38 2.01
N GLN A 4 15.04 -16.46 2.56
CA GLN A 4 14.43 -15.37 1.82
C GLN A 4 14.21 -14.14 2.72
N ILE A 5 14.53 -12.96 2.22
CA ILE A 5 14.30 -11.68 2.88
C ILE A 5 13.19 -10.96 2.12
N TYR A 6 12.07 -10.67 2.78
CA TYR A 6 10.92 -10.01 2.19
C TYR A 6 10.92 -8.50 2.42
N LYS A 7 11.55 -8.05 3.50
CA LYS A 7 11.50 -6.66 3.93
C LYS A 7 12.70 -6.35 4.83
N ILE A 8 13.28 -5.16 4.69
CA ILE A 8 14.38 -4.67 5.53
C ILE A 8 13.99 -3.31 6.09
N PHE A 9 14.11 -3.15 7.41
CA PHE A 9 13.97 -1.87 8.09
C PHE A 9 15.36 -1.32 8.42
N ILE A 10 15.62 -0.09 8.06
CA ILE A 10 16.88 0.60 8.35
C ILE A 10 16.56 1.85 9.16
N ALA A 11 16.97 1.87 10.42
CA ALA A 11 16.90 3.06 11.26
C ALA A 11 18.00 4.03 10.82
N CYS A 12 17.64 5.14 10.19
CA CYS A 12 18.57 6.15 9.72
C CYS A 12 17.88 7.49 9.50
N THR A 13 18.64 8.56 9.56
CA THR A 13 18.21 9.88 9.11
C THR A 13 18.21 9.97 7.58
N ARG A 14 17.57 10.99 7.02
CA ARG A 14 17.59 11.22 5.58
C ARG A 14 19.00 11.42 5.03
N LYS A 15 19.86 12.11 5.79
CA LYS A 15 21.24 12.32 5.41
C LYS A 15 22.05 11.01 5.38
N GLU A 16 21.90 10.17 6.40
CA GLU A 16 22.56 8.86 6.46
C GLU A 16 22.09 7.94 5.34
N SER A 17 20.82 8.05 4.93
CA SER A 17 20.29 7.23 3.85
C SER A 17 20.95 7.46 2.49
N GLU A 18 21.53 8.63 2.26
CA GLU A 18 22.27 8.96 1.03
C GLU A 18 23.55 8.12 0.89
N GLU A 19 24.10 7.66 2.01
CA GLU A 19 25.32 6.83 2.06
C GLU A 19 25.01 5.33 1.99
N ILE A 20 23.73 4.93 2.06
CA ILE A 20 23.33 3.51 2.05
C ILE A 20 23.33 2.99 0.60
N PRO A 21 24.13 1.97 0.29
CA PRO A 21 24.19 1.41 -1.06
C PRO A 21 22.99 0.53 -1.34
N LEU A 22 21.87 1.12 -1.78
CA LEU A 22 20.63 0.39 -2.07
C LEU A 22 20.70 -0.47 -3.33
N HIS A 23 21.71 -0.30 -4.18
CA HIS A 23 21.92 -1.09 -5.41
C HIS A 23 20.69 -1.20 -6.31
N GLY A 24 19.87 -0.14 -6.37
CA GLY A 24 18.62 -0.13 -7.15
C GLY A 24 17.44 -0.84 -6.49
N LEU A 25 17.57 -1.29 -5.24
CA LEU A 25 16.44 -1.85 -4.50
C LEU A 25 15.40 -0.76 -4.21
N PRO A 26 14.11 -1.05 -4.41
CA PRO A 26 13.06 -0.10 -4.13
C PRO A 26 12.95 0.17 -2.64
N SER A 27 12.89 1.45 -2.28
CA SER A 27 12.80 1.87 -0.89
C SER A 27 11.73 2.94 -0.69
N VAL A 28 11.18 3.00 0.50
CA VAL A 28 10.19 4.00 0.92
C VAL A 28 10.41 4.40 2.37
N TRP A 29 10.16 5.65 2.70
CA TRP A 29 10.18 6.10 4.09
C TRP A 29 8.90 5.66 4.81
N PHE A 30 9.06 4.79 5.81
CA PHE A 30 7.97 4.34 6.68
C PHE A 30 7.67 5.40 7.75
N ARG A 31 8.74 5.95 8.35
CA ARG A 31 8.72 7.05 9.31
C ARG A 31 9.86 8.02 8.99
N GLU A 32 9.97 9.11 9.74
CA GLU A 32 11.03 10.10 9.54
C GLU A 32 12.43 9.54 9.78
N ASP A 33 12.54 8.50 10.61
CA ASP A 33 13.76 7.84 11.05
C ASP A 33 13.90 6.38 10.57
N THR A 34 13.04 5.93 9.67
CA THR A 34 13.04 4.54 9.22
C THR A 34 12.85 4.42 7.72
N LEU A 35 13.90 3.99 7.03
CA LEU A 35 13.87 3.60 5.63
C LEU A 35 13.47 2.13 5.51
N LEU A 36 12.53 1.85 4.64
CA LEU A 36 12.01 0.52 4.37
C LEU A 36 12.41 0.09 2.97
N ILE A 37 13.06 -1.07 2.86
CA ILE A 37 13.33 -1.71 1.57
C ILE A 37 12.29 -2.83 1.40
N GLU A 38 11.38 -2.66 0.47
CA GLU A 38 10.35 -3.62 0.11
C GLU A 38 9.89 -3.43 -1.33
N PRO A 39 9.27 -4.42 -1.96
CA PRO A 39 8.61 -4.23 -3.24
C PRO A 39 7.51 -3.17 -3.13
N VAL A 40 7.64 -2.08 -3.89
CA VAL A 40 6.65 -0.99 -3.90
C VAL A 40 5.56 -1.15 -4.96
N GLN A 41 5.69 -2.15 -5.82
CA GLN A 41 4.73 -2.47 -6.88
C GLN A 41 3.74 -3.53 -6.40
N LYS A 42 2.94 -3.17 -5.39
CA LYS A 42 1.95 -4.10 -4.80
C LYS A 42 0.87 -4.55 -5.80
N GLU A 43 0.59 -3.73 -6.81
CA GLU A 43 -0.35 -4.06 -7.89
C GLU A 43 0.04 -5.31 -8.67
N ARG A 44 1.32 -5.67 -8.73
CA ARG A 44 1.76 -6.91 -9.38
C ARG A 44 1.15 -8.15 -8.73
N GLY A 45 1.09 -8.16 -7.38
CA GLY A 45 0.44 -9.26 -6.65
C GLY A 45 -1.06 -9.35 -6.97
N ILE A 46 -1.72 -8.22 -7.14
CA ILE A 46 -3.13 -8.16 -7.52
C ILE A 46 -3.32 -8.73 -8.93
N PHE A 47 -2.50 -8.33 -9.90
CA PHE A 47 -2.57 -8.87 -11.26
C PHE A 47 -2.35 -10.39 -11.32
N GLU A 48 -1.43 -10.93 -10.52
CA GLU A 48 -1.23 -12.39 -10.43
C GLU A 48 -2.48 -13.10 -9.87
N ILE A 49 -3.12 -12.53 -8.85
CA ILE A 49 -4.37 -13.05 -8.30
C ILE A 49 -5.49 -12.97 -9.33
N MET A 50 -5.64 -11.84 -10.01
CA MET A 50 -6.64 -11.65 -11.07
C MET A 50 -6.49 -12.70 -12.18
N LYS A 51 -5.26 -12.92 -12.64
CA LYS A 51 -4.95 -13.93 -13.66
C LYS A 51 -5.28 -15.33 -13.17
N ARG A 52 -4.86 -15.67 -11.95
CA ARG A 52 -5.04 -17.01 -11.38
C ARG A 52 -6.52 -17.37 -11.18
N TYR A 53 -7.34 -16.42 -10.78
CA TYR A 53 -8.75 -16.62 -10.47
C TYR A 53 -9.70 -16.08 -11.53
N HIS A 54 -9.17 -15.64 -12.68
CA HIS A 54 -9.94 -15.08 -13.80
C HIS A 54 -10.86 -13.91 -13.38
N LEU A 55 -10.32 -13.01 -12.53
CA LEU A 55 -11.04 -11.84 -12.05
C LEU A 55 -10.91 -10.67 -13.04
N ASN A 56 -11.96 -9.86 -13.11
CA ASN A 56 -11.94 -8.59 -13.83
C ASN A 56 -11.75 -7.39 -12.87
N ASP A 57 -11.53 -6.20 -13.41
CA ASP A 57 -11.27 -4.98 -12.64
C ASP A 57 -12.40 -4.60 -11.67
N GLU A 58 -13.65 -4.90 -12.03
CA GLU A 58 -14.83 -4.58 -11.21
C GLU A 58 -14.90 -5.43 -9.92
N GLN A 59 -14.18 -6.55 -9.89
CA GLN A 59 -14.11 -7.46 -8.74
C GLN A 59 -12.97 -7.12 -7.78
N ILE A 60 -12.21 -6.05 -8.06
CA ILE A 60 -11.05 -5.66 -7.25
C ILE A 60 -11.41 -4.46 -6.38
N VAL A 61 -11.18 -4.64 -5.09
CA VAL A 61 -11.24 -3.60 -4.07
C VAL A 61 -9.89 -3.51 -3.39
N VAL A 62 -9.34 -2.32 -3.30
CA VAL A 62 -8.07 -2.06 -2.60
C VAL A 62 -8.26 -1.08 -1.47
N PHE A 63 -7.65 -1.39 -0.33
CA PHE A 63 -7.54 -0.52 0.82
C PHE A 63 -6.09 -0.10 1.00
N GLY A 64 -5.87 1.14 1.41
CA GLY A 64 -4.51 1.62 1.67
C GLY A 64 -4.48 2.83 2.59
N ASP A 65 -3.33 3.05 3.24
CA ASP A 65 -3.09 4.19 4.11
C ASP A 65 -1.73 4.86 3.85
N GLY A 66 -0.78 4.14 3.25
CA GLY A 66 0.60 4.57 3.05
C GLY A 66 0.97 4.88 1.60
N MET A 67 2.11 5.55 1.42
CA MET A 67 2.63 5.88 0.09
C MET A 67 3.02 4.64 -0.71
N ASN A 68 3.39 3.55 -0.04
CA ASN A 68 3.68 2.25 -0.64
C ASN A 68 2.43 1.56 -1.23
N ASP A 69 1.22 2.06 -0.93
CA ASP A 69 -0.02 1.55 -1.49
C ASP A 69 -0.45 2.28 -2.78
N CYS A 70 0.22 3.40 -3.11
CA CYS A 70 -0.16 4.24 -4.25
C CYS A 70 -0.22 3.50 -5.58
N SER A 71 0.61 2.47 -5.77
CA SER A 71 0.62 1.67 -6.99
C SER A 71 -0.64 0.83 -7.19
N MET A 72 -1.35 0.51 -6.11
CA MET A 72 -2.63 -0.20 -6.14
C MET A 72 -3.84 0.73 -6.40
N PHE A 73 -3.67 2.07 -6.25
CA PHE A 73 -4.76 3.03 -6.44
C PHE A 73 -4.95 3.37 -7.92
N ARG A 74 -5.40 2.38 -8.65
CA ARG A 74 -5.66 2.45 -10.09
C ARG A 74 -7.09 2.88 -10.36
N LYS A 75 -7.30 3.56 -11.48
CA LYS A 75 -8.63 4.08 -11.88
C LYS A 75 -9.65 2.96 -12.15
N GLU A 76 -9.16 1.80 -12.59
CA GLU A 76 -9.97 0.65 -12.94
C GLU A 76 -10.58 -0.03 -11.71
N TRP A 77 -9.90 0.02 -10.57
CA TRP A 77 -10.31 -0.68 -9.35
C TRP A 77 -11.12 0.20 -8.39
N MET A 78 -11.89 -0.43 -7.51
CA MET A 78 -12.46 0.28 -6.38
C MET A 78 -11.38 0.54 -5.34
N THR A 79 -11.09 1.82 -5.07
CA THR A 79 -10.01 2.27 -4.20
C THR A 79 -10.55 2.98 -2.97
N VAL A 80 -10.17 2.49 -1.80
CA VAL A 80 -10.60 2.99 -0.49
C VAL A 80 -9.38 3.44 0.31
N ALA A 81 -9.25 4.73 0.55
CA ALA A 81 -8.23 5.25 1.46
C ALA A 81 -8.74 5.22 2.91
N MET A 82 -7.87 4.79 3.83
CA MET A 82 -8.14 4.90 5.25
C MET A 82 -8.16 6.35 5.70
N GLY A 83 -8.96 6.69 6.71
CA GLY A 83 -9.09 8.05 7.23
C GLY A 83 -7.76 8.62 7.76
N ASN A 84 -6.91 7.77 8.35
CA ASN A 84 -5.54 8.10 8.75
C ASN A 84 -4.51 8.06 7.59
N GLY A 85 -4.95 7.77 6.37
CA GLY A 85 -4.08 7.65 5.20
C GLY A 85 -3.44 8.97 4.76
N LYS A 86 -2.36 8.87 3.99
CA LYS A 86 -1.62 10.02 3.47
C LYS A 86 -2.44 10.80 2.43
N ALA A 87 -2.30 12.14 2.41
CA ALA A 87 -3.06 13.02 1.52
C ALA A 87 -2.99 12.62 0.04
N PRO A 88 -1.81 12.32 -0.55
CA PRO A 88 -1.75 11.94 -1.97
C PRO A 88 -2.51 10.65 -2.30
N LEU A 89 -2.65 9.75 -1.32
CA LEU A 89 -3.43 8.52 -1.48
C LEU A 89 -4.93 8.83 -1.46
N LYS A 90 -5.36 9.68 -0.52
CA LYS A 90 -6.76 10.12 -0.41
C LYS A 90 -7.23 10.83 -1.68
N GLU A 91 -6.37 11.63 -2.32
CA GLU A 91 -6.68 12.32 -3.57
C GLU A 91 -6.94 11.36 -4.75
N LYS A 92 -6.31 10.18 -4.71
CA LYS A 92 -6.51 9.13 -5.73
C LYS A 92 -7.67 8.18 -5.41
N ALA A 93 -8.12 8.16 -4.18
CA ALA A 93 -9.14 7.23 -3.72
C ALA A 93 -10.53 7.58 -4.28
N LYS A 94 -11.29 6.55 -4.63
CA LYS A 94 -12.71 6.71 -4.95
C LYS A 94 -13.57 6.90 -3.72
N TYR A 95 -13.10 6.42 -2.56
CA TYR A 95 -13.77 6.57 -1.28
C TYR A 95 -12.75 6.73 -0.14
N ILE A 96 -13.07 7.55 0.85
CA ILE A 96 -12.30 7.69 2.07
C ILE A 96 -13.16 7.18 3.22
N THR A 97 -12.69 6.14 3.89
CA THR A 97 -13.37 5.55 5.04
C THR A 97 -12.86 6.13 6.36
N LYS A 98 -13.29 5.58 7.49
CA LYS A 98 -12.78 5.93 8.82
C LYS A 98 -11.33 5.51 8.99
N ASN A 99 -10.73 5.93 10.11
CA ASN A 99 -9.38 5.51 10.48
C ASN A 99 -9.29 3.99 10.69
N ALA A 100 -8.08 3.46 10.63
CA ALA A 100 -7.85 2.03 10.83
C ALA A 100 -8.24 1.57 12.25
N ASP A 101 -8.05 2.42 13.26
CA ASP A 101 -8.44 2.20 14.66
C ASP A 101 -9.92 2.50 14.96
N GLU A 102 -10.69 2.91 13.96
CA GLU A 102 -12.13 3.16 13.99
C GLU A 102 -12.92 2.18 13.10
N ASP A 103 -12.41 0.97 12.93
CA ASP A 103 -13.01 -0.06 12.08
C ASP A 103 -13.24 0.36 10.61
N GLY A 104 -12.37 1.20 10.06
CA GLY A 104 -12.56 1.81 8.75
C GLY A 104 -12.80 0.83 7.60
N ILE A 105 -12.14 -0.34 7.58
CA ILE A 105 -12.39 -1.38 6.57
C ILE A 105 -13.82 -1.93 6.70
N TYR A 106 -14.24 -2.27 7.91
CA TYR A 106 -15.58 -2.78 8.18
C TYR A 106 -16.65 -1.77 7.79
N GLU A 107 -16.47 -0.50 8.15
CA GLU A 107 -17.39 0.59 7.80
C GLU A 107 -17.52 0.78 6.28
N ALA A 108 -16.41 0.70 5.54
CA ALA A 108 -16.46 0.76 4.09
C ALA A 108 -17.21 -0.46 3.50
N CYS A 109 -16.94 -1.67 3.99
CA CYS A 109 -17.64 -2.87 3.56
C CYS A 109 -19.15 -2.79 3.79
N ARG A 110 -19.56 -2.24 4.94
CA ARG A 110 -20.97 -1.98 5.22
C ARG A 110 -21.57 -0.93 4.29
N HIS A 111 -20.85 0.18 4.08
CA HIS A 111 -21.32 1.27 3.22
C HIS A 111 -21.62 0.80 1.80
N PHE A 112 -20.80 -0.08 1.26
CA PHE A 112 -20.96 -0.63 -0.09
C PHE A 112 -21.83 -1.90 -0.14
N GLY A 113 -22.32 -2.40 0.99
CA GLY A 113 -23.14 -3.60 1.04
C GLY A 113 -22.39 -4.89 0.70
N TRP A 114 -21.09 -4.94 0.95
CA TRP A 114 -20.27 -6.15 0.75
C TRP A 114 -20.40 -7.14 1.93
N ILE A 115 -20.86 -6.63 3.07
CA ILE A 115 -21.19 -7.39 4.27
C ILE A 115 -22.44 -6.84 4.92
#